data_4b2ddf7ce98048f5939812d7c610fb75
#
_entry.id   4b2ddf7ce98048f5939812d7c610fb75
#
_cell.length_a   1.000
_cell.length_b   1.000
_cell.length_c   1.000
_cell.angle_alpha   90.00
_cell.angle_beta   90.00
_cell.angle_gamma   90.00
#
_symmetry.space_group_name_H-M   'P 1'
#
loop_
_entity.id
_entity.type
_entity.pdbx_description
1 polymer ?
#
loop_
_entity_poly.entity_id
_entity_poly.type
_entity_poly.pdbx_seq_one_letter_code
_entity_poly.pdbx_strand_id
1 'polypeptide(L)'
;ETFTIAKTGRIPMYVMKKRFGNVRLPVVKTVNMKEQYAKGNFGILSDTLTDALSKTLQQKKQSILLLNRRGYHVFVSCRNCGHVRTCPNCSISLTYHAANNRMMCHYCGYSEPFSDTCQSCGDKNIKLSGYGTQKVEEELALIFKNARILRMDADTTMTRFSHERKLNAFA
;
A
#
# COMPACT_ATOMS: atom_id res chain seq x y z
N GLU A 1 -18.23 15.26 0.98
CA GLU A 1 -19.50 15.79 0.48
C GLU A 1 -20.59 15.73 1.57
N THR A 2 -21.01 14.55 2.05
CA THR A 2 -22.04 14.38 3.12
C THR A 2 -21.71 15.16 4.39
N PHE A 3 -20.47 15.18 4.84
CA PHE A 3 -20.05 15.94 6.02
C PHE A 3 -20.21 17.45 5.84
N THR A 4 -19.93 17.98 4.66
CA THR A 4 -20.15 19.39 4.32
C THR A 4 -21.62 19.75 4.34
N ILE A 5 -22.47 18.90 3.76
CA ILE A 5 -23.92 19.07 3.76
C ILE A 5 -24.48 19.04 5.19
N ALA A 6 -23.97 18.15 6.05
CA ALA A 6 -24.36 18.10 7.45
C ALA A 6 -23.94 19.35 8.23
N LYS A 7 -22.72 19.88 7.96
CA LYS A 7 -22.25 21.15 8.56
C LYS A 7 -23.12 22.35 8.18
N THR A 8 -23.72 22.36 7.01
CA THR A 8 -24.64 23.41 6.57
C THR A 8 -26.06 23.26 7.13
N GLY A 9 -26.31 22.26 7.97
CA GLY A 9 -27.62 22.01 8.58
C GLY A 9 -28.69 21.39 7.67
N ARG A 10 -28.32 21.01 6.44
CA ARG A 10 -29.25 20.41 5.48
C ARG A 10 -29.65 18.97 5.82
N ILE A 11 -28.79 18.26 6.57
CA ILE A 11 -29.07 16.95 7.13
C ILE A 11 -28.64 16.92 8.60
N PRO A 12 -29.29 16.15 9.46
CA PRO A 12 -28.90 16.04 10.87
C PRO A 12 -27.52 15.40 11.01
N MET A 13 -26.69 15.93 11.92
CA MET A 13 -25.37 15.41 12.23
C MET A 13 -25.29 14.94 13.69
N TYR A 14 -25.01 13.66 13.88
CA TYR A 14 -24.81 13.07 15.20
C TYR A 14 -23.34 12.77 15.41
N VAL A 15 -22.73 13.38 16.44
CA VAL A 15 -21.31 13.22 16.76
C VAL A 15 -21.14 12.29 17.95
N MET A 16 -20.58 11.12 17.71
CA MET A 16 -20.19 10.19 18.77
C MET A 16 -18.82 10.58 19.31
N LYS A 17 -18.79 11.19 20.50
CA LYS A 17 -17.56 11.71 21.12
C LYS A 17 -16.73 10.65 21.84
N LYS A 18 -17.29 9.49 22.17
CA LYS A 18 -16.63 8.40 22.89
C LYS A 18 -16.79 7.07 22.14
N ARG A 19 -15.78 6.23 22.21
CA ARG A 19 -15.88 4.84 21.72
C ARG A 19 -16.64 4.00 22.74
N PHE A 20 -17.36 2.99 22.25
CA PHE A 20 -17.94 1.96 23.09
C PHE A 20 -16.85 1.31 23.96
N GLY A 21 -17.13 1.08 25.26
CA GLY A 21 -16.21 0.41 26.17
C GLY A 21 -14.98 1.21 26.60
N ASN A 22 -14.93 2.54 26.38
CA ASN A 22 -13.78 3.41 26.73
C ASN A 22 -12.42 2.95 26.15
N VAL A 23 -12.43 2.24 25.03
CA VAL A 23 -11.23 1.72 24.38
C VAL A 23 -10.35 2.88 23.88
N ARG A 24 -9.07 2.87 24.27
CA ARG A 24 -8.07 3.84 23.81
C ARG A 24 -7.77 3.66 22.32
N LEU A 25 -7.47 4.77 21.64
CA LEU A 25 -6.97 4.71 20.28
C LEU A 25 -5.59 4.02 20.24
N PRO A 26 -5.30 3.26 19.18
CA PRO A 26 -3.98 2.68 19.02
C PRO A 26 -2.92 3.77 18.83
N VAL A 27 -1.69 3.47 19.24
CA VAL A 27 -0.54 4.33 18.94
C VAL A 27 -0.20 4.18 17.48
N VAL A 28 -0.20 5.29 16.74
CA VAL A 28 0.19 5.32 15.32
C VAL A 28 1.64 5.78 15.22
N LYS A 29 2.46 5.01 14.49
CA LYS A 29 3.83 5.38 14.14
C LYS A 29 3.95 5.51 12.63
N THR A 30 4.47 6.64 12.15
CA THR A 30 4.83 6.85 10.75
C THR A 30 6.32 6.60 10.55
N VAL A 31 6.67 5.95 9.43
CA VAL A 31 8.05 5.66 9.07
C VAL A 31 8.36 6.27 7.70
N ASN A 32 9.43 7.06 7.63
CA ASN A 32 9.91 7.62 6.38
C ASN A 32 10.76 6.58 5.63
N MET A 33 10.22 6.03 4.56
CA MET A 33 10.94 5.02 3.76
C MET A 33 12.18 5.55 3.03
N LYS A 34 12.29 6.88 2.78
CA LYS A 34 13.52 7.46 2.22
C LYS A 34 14.70 7.32 3.17
N GLU A 35 14.47 7.49 4.47
CA GLU A 35 15.49 7.28 5.50
C GLU A 35 15.89 5.80 5.62
N GLN A 36 14.96 4.88 5.41
CA GLN A 36 15.24 3.45 5.36
C GLN A 36 16.15 3.11 4.17
N TYR A 37 15.88 3.67 2.99
CA TYR A 37 16.72 3.50 1.81
C TYR A 37 18.13 4.08 2.01
N ALA A 38 18.26 5.23 2.64
CA ALA A 38 19.55 5.85 2.98
C ALA A 38 20.38 4.97 3.93
N LYS A 39 19.72 4.17 4.78
CA LYS A 39 20.35 3.19 5.69
C LYS A 39 20.63 1.84 5.04
N GLY A 40 20.32 1.67 3.74
CA GLY A 40 20.52 0.42 3.01
C GLY A 40 19.36 -0.57 3.06
N ASN A 41 18.24 -0.23 3.70
CA ASN A 41 17.04 -1.07 3.63
C ASN A 41 16.25 -0.74 2.37
N PHE A 42 16.38 -1.58 1.34
CA PHE A 42 15.69 -1.46 0.06
C PHE A 42 14.45 -2.35 -0.02
N GLY A 43 14.09 -3.03 1.06
CA GLY A 43 12.91 -3.89 1.15
C GLY A 43 11.58 -3.12 1.11
N ILE A 44 10.49 -3.86 1.06
CA ILE A 44 9.12 -3.30 1.13
C ILE A 44 8.80 -2.91 2.58
N LEU A 45 9.31 -3.69 3.54
CA LEU A 45 9.06 -3.51 4.95
C LEU A 45 10.15 -2.62 5.57
N SER A 46 9.75 -1.66 6.38
CA SER A 46 10.70 -0.89 7.19
C SER A 46 11.23 -1.72 8.36
N ASP A 47 12.44 -1.40 8.83
CA ASP A 47 13.02 -2.06 10.02
C ASP A 47 12.07 -1.99 11.21
N THR A 48 11.48 -0.80 11.44
CA THR A 48 10.49 -0.58 12.52
C THR A 48 9.29 -1.51 12.41
N LEU A 49 8.79 -1.76 11.20
CA LEU A 49 7.66 -2.68 10.98
C LEU A 49 8.09 -4.13 11.18
N THR A 50 9.25 -4.50 10.66
CA THR A 50 9.82 -5.84 10.81
C THR A 50 10.04 -6.18 12.29
N ASP A 51 10.58 -5.27 13.08
CA ASP A 51 10.75 -5.41 14.53
C ASP A 51 9.42 -5.56 15.26
N ALA A 52 8.42 -4.76 14.89
CA ALA A 52 7.08 -4.85 15.47
C ALA A 52 6.40 -6.19 15.17
N LEU A 53 6.52 -6.68 13.94
CA LEU A 53 6.01 -7.99 13.52
C LEU A 53 6.71 -9.11 14.27
N SER A 54 8.04 -9.05 14.40
CA SER A 54 8.85 -10.01 15.15
C SER A 54 8.37 -10.13 16.61
N LYS A 55 8.21 -8.99 17.29
CA LYS A 55 7.72 -8.95 18.67
C LYS A 55 6.30 -9.52 18.80
N THR A 56 5.43 -9.21 17.84
CA THR A 56 4.05 -9.69 17.85
C THR A 56 4.00 -11.22 17.67
N LEU A 57 4.82 -11.76 16.78
CA LEU A 57 4.95 -13.21 16.56
C LEU A 57 5.51 -13.93 17.79
N GLN A 58 6.55 -13.37 18.42
CA GLN A 58 7.11 -13.93 19.67
C GLN A 58 6.06 -13.99 20.79
N GLN A 59 5.14 -13.02 20.84
CA GLN A 59 4.03 -12.99 21.78
C GLN A 59 2.86 -13.91 21.37
N LYS A 60 3.00 -14.68 20.28
CA LYS A 60 1.93 -15.51 19.68
C LYS A 60 0.66 -14.73 19.39
N LYS A 61 0.81 -13.44 19.02
CA LYS A 61 -0.30 -12.57 18.64
C LYS A 61 -0.38 -12.43 17.12
N GLN A 62 -1.48 -11.87 16.65
CA GLN A 62 -1.78 -11.68 15.25
C GLN A 62 -1.43 -10.27 14.78
N SER A 63 -1.12 -10.14 13.50
CA SER A 63 -0.88 -8.86 12.82
C SER A 63 -1.72 -8.78 11.55
N ILE A 64 -2.27 -7.59 11.27
CA ILE A 64 -2.97 -7.30 10.02
C ILE A 64 -2.16 -6.25 9.26
N LEU A 65 -1.73 -6.60 8.05
CA LEU A 65 -1.07 -5.68 7.14
C LEU A 65 -2.08 -5.21 6.08
N LEU A 66 -2.38 -3.91 6.08
CA LEU A 66 -3.25 -3.31 5.09
C LEU A 66 -2.42 -2.67 3.99
N LEU A 67 -2.49 -3.23 2.79
CA LEU A 67 -1.95 -2.63 1.59
C LEU A 67 -3.05 -1.87 0.87
N ASN A 68 -3.12 -0.55 1.06
CA ASN A 68 -4.15 0.30 0.45
C ASN A 68 -3.89 0.56 -1.03
N ARG A 69 -3.69 -0.53 -1.81
CA ARG A 69 -3.44 -0.44 -3.24
C ARG A 69 -4.03 -1.64 -3.97
N ARG A 70 -4.93 -1.35 -4.91
CA ARG A 70 -5.48 -2.36 -5.82
C ARG A 70 -4.49 -2.67 -6.95
N GLY A 71 -4.25 -3.95 -7.22
CA GLY A 71 -3.63 -4.46 -8.45
C GLY A 71 -2.10 -4.36 -8.54
N TYR A 72 -1.59 -5.03 -9.54
CA TYR A 72 -0.18 -5.09 -9.97
C TYR A 72 0.32 -3.80 -10.65
N HIS A 73 -0.23 -2.64 -10.28
CA HIS A 73 0.12 -1.40 -10.96
C HIS A 73 1.49 -0.91 -10.52
N VAL A 74 2.48 -1.15 -11.35
CA VAL A 74 3.83 -0.65 -11.16
C VAL A 74 3.85 0.82 -11.53
N PHE A 75 3.99 1.71 -10.56
CA PHE A 75 4.29 3.10 -10.85
C PHE A 75 5.79 3.33 -10.92
N VAL A 76 6.16 4.36 -11.63
CA VAL A 76 7.55 4.73 -11.84
C VAL A 76 7.90 5.88 -10.92
N SER A 77 8.93 5.69 -10.10
CA SER A 77 9.45 6.72 -9.21
C SER A 77 10.96 6.86 -9.34
N CYS A 78 11.45 8.07 -9.22
CA CYS A 78 12.88 8.35 -9.15
C CYS A 78 13.40 8.09 -7.73
N ARG A 79 14.46 7.29 -7.60
CA ARG A 79 15.08 7.02 -6.29
C ARG A 79 15.80 8.24 -5.72
N ASN A 80 16.29 9.12 -6.58
CA ASN A 80 17.03 10.30 -6.17
C ASN A 80 16.10 11.39 -5.62
N CYS A 81 15.15 11.89 -6.44
CA CYS A 81 14.29 13.00 -6.04
C CYS A 81 12.89 12.60 -5.55
N GLY A 82 12.53 11.31 -5.68
CA GLY A 82 11.20 10.80 -5.30
C GLY A 82 10.08 11.18 -6.27
N HIS A 83 10.39 11.82 -7.41
CA HIS A 83 9.39 12.17 -8.41
C HIS A 83 8.66 10.94 -8.93
N VAL A 84 7.34 11.01 -8.97
CA VAL A 84 6.45 9.99 -9.53
C VAL A 84 5.82 10.52 -10.80
N ARG A 85 5.84 9.76 -11.89
CA ARG A 85 5.16 10.15 -13.13
C ARG A 85 3.65 10.18 -12.94
N THR A 86 3.06 11.33 -13.22
CA THR A 86 1.61 11.56 -13.09
C THR A 86 0.98 11.82 -14.46
N CYS A 87 -0.28 11.48 -14.59
CA CYS A 87 -1.06 11.79 -15.77
C CYS A 87 -1.28 13.32 -15.89
N PRO A 88 -1.00 13.93 -17.04
CA PRO A 88 -1.21 15.37 -17.23
C PRO A 88 -2.68 15.77 -17.14
N ASN A 89 -3.60 14.86 -17.45
CA ASN A 89 -5.05 15.15 -17.45
C ASN A 89 -5.72 14.90 -16.10
N CYS A 90 -5.21 13.93 -15.30
CA CYS A 90 -5.89 13.45 -14.09
C CYS A 90 -5.05 13.63 -12.82
N SER A 91 -3.78 14.01 -12.93
CA SER A 91 -2.81 14.17 -11.82
C SER A 91 -2.60 12.91 -10.98
N ILE A 92 -3.11 11.74 -11.41
CA ILE A 92 -2.86 10.44 -10.77
C ILE A 92 -1.59 9.79 -11.33
N SER A 93 -0.95 8.92 -10.56
CA SER A 93 0.25 8.22 -11.02
C SER A 93 -0.05 7.34 -12.22
N LEU A 94 0.83 7.42 -13.25
CA LEU A 94 0.79 6.53 -14.39
C LEU A 94 1.24 5.12 -13.98
N THR A 95 0.67 4.12 -14.64
CA THR A 95 1.01 2.71 -14.48
C THR A 95 1.92 2.26 -15.59
N TYR A 96 3.00 1.57 -15.26
CA TYR A 96 3.88 0.93 -16.24
C TYR A 96 3.32 -0.42 -16.71
N HIS A 97 3.25 -0.60 -18.01
CA HIS A 97 2.85 -1.83 -18.68
C HIS A 97 4.05 -2.45 -19.40
N ALA A 98 4.57 -3.54 -18.84
CA ALA A 98 5.75 -4.22 -19.39
C ALA A 98 5.50 -4.80 -20.80
N ALA A 99 4.29 -5.24 -21.10
CA ALA A 99 3.95 -5.86 -22.37
C ALA A 99 4.17 -4.95 -23.60
N ASN A 100 3.97 -3.65 -23.43
CA ASN A 100 4.13 -2.66 -24.51
C ASN A 100 5.12 -1.54 -24.19
N ASN A 101 5.83 -1.65 -23.05
CA ASN A 101 6.81 -0.68 -22.55
C ASN A 101 6.26 0.76 -22.49
N ARG A 102 5.03 0.91 -21.99
CA ARG A 102 4.35 2.20 -21.92
C ARG A 102 3.89 2.53 -20.50
N MET A 103 3.81 3.82 -20.25
CA MET A 103 3.12 4.39 -19.08
C MET A 103 1.68 4.71 -19.45
N MET A 104 0.70 4.28 -18.66
CA MET A 104 -0.72 4.47 -18.97
C MET A 104 -1.51 4.97 -17.77
N CYS A 105 -2.49 5.82 -18.02
CA CYS A 105 -3.48 6.25 -17.06
C CYS A 105 -4.73 5.36 -17.17
N HIS A 106 -5.04 4.58 -16.14
CA HIS A 106 -6.25 3.74 -16.13
C HIS A 106 -7.55 4.51 -15.91
N TYR A 107 -7.47 5.84 -15.70
CA TYR A 107 -8.65 6.67 -15.52
C TYR A 107 -9.12 7.30 -16.84
N CYS A 108 -8.20 7.93 -17.60
CA CYS A 108 -8.54 8.63 -18.85
C CYS A 108 -7.96 7.98 -20.12
N GLY A 109 -7.20 6.90 -20.00
CA GLY A 109 -6.58 6.23 -21.14
C GLY A 109 -5.32 6.91 -21.70
N TYR A 110 -4.87 8.05 -21.12
CA TYR A 110 -3.62 8.67 -21.53
C TYR A 110 -2.47 7.67 -21.51
N SER A 111 -1.60 7.72 -22.51
CA SER A 111 -0.47 6.81 -22.62
C SER A 111 0.75 7.48 -23.23
N GLU A 112 1.91 7.25 -22.63
CA GLU A 112 3.21 7.73 -23.13
C GLU A 112 4.24 6.59 -23.12
N PRO A 113 5.32 6.67 -23.93
CA PRO A 113 6.43 5.72 -23.86
C PRO A 113 7.09 5.74 -22.48
N PHE A 114 7.55 4.58 -22.02
CA PHE A 114 8.40 4.53 -20.83
C PHE A 114 9.76 5.19 -21.13
N SER A 115 10.28 5.93 -20.19
CA SER A 115 11.65 6.46 -20.21
C SER A 115 12.35 6.08 -18.91
N ASP A 116 13.59 5.66 -19.01
CA ASP A 116 14.47 5.33 -17.90
C ASP A 116 15.08 6.57 -17.21
N THR A 117 14.73 7.76 -17.68
CA THR A 117 15.24 9.03 -17.18
C THR A 117 14.17 9.81 -16.44
N CYS A 118 14.51 10.34 -15.29
CA CYS A 118 13.60 11.16 -14.47
C CYS A 118 13.33 12.50 -15.15
N GLN A 119 12.06 12.82 -15.36
CA GLN A 119 11.65 14.10 -15.96
C GLN A 119 11.92 15.30 -15.06
N SER A 120 12.08 15.09 -13.75
CA SER A 120 12.30 16.17 -12.78
C SER A 120 13.77 16.50 -12.54
N CYS A 121 14.65 15.48 -12.40
CA CYS A 121 16.05 15.68 -12.05
C CYS A 121 17.06 15.11 -13.06
N GLY A 122 16.60 14.49 -14.14
CA GLY A 122 17.48 13.91 -15.17
C GLY A 122 18.18 12.60 -14.77
N ASP A 123 17.99 12.10 -13.54
CA ASP A 123 18.64 10.90 -13.05
C ASP A 123 18.06 9.64 -13.74
N LYS A 124 18.92 8.65 -14.00
CA LYS A 124 18.54 7.35 -14.57
C LYS A 124 18.17 6.31 -13.50
N ASN A 125 18.26 6.66 -12.22
CA ASN A 125 17.92 5.76 -11.13
C ASN A 125 16.41 5.65 -10.92
N ILE A 126 15.74 5.10 -11.91
CA ILE A 126 14.30 4.90 -11.93
C ILE A 126 13.94 3.58 -11.26
N LYS A 127 13.03 3.62 -10.31
CA LYS A 127 12.46 2.43 -9.67
C LYS A 127 11.06 2.17 -10.20
N LEU A 128 10.86 0.97 -10.71
CA LEU A 128 9.52 0.42 -10.91
C LEU A 128 9.00 0.01 -9.52
N SER A 129 8.11 0.81 -8.96
CA SER A 129 7.58 0.62 -7.63
C SER A 129 6.11 0.21 -7.73
N GLY A 130 5.82 -0.95 -7.28
CA GLY A 130 4.46 -1.49 -7.18
C GLY A 130 4.58 -2.82 -6.47
N TYR A 131 4.15 -2.84 -5.22
CA TYR A 131 4.12 -4.07 -4.47
C TYR A 131 2.67 -4.50 -4.37
N GLY A 132 2.31 -5.58 -5.06
CA GLY A 132 1.06 -6.29 -4.84
C GLY A 132 1.12 -7.07 -3.52
N THR A 133 -0.03 -7.49 -3.03
CA THR A 133 -0.17 -8.35 -1.85
C THR A 133 0.68 -9.61 -1.95
N GLN A 134 0.85 -10.16 -3.16
CA GLN A 134 1.69 -11.32 -3.41
C GLN A 134 3.16 -11.06 -3.07
N LYS A 135 3.72 -9.93 -3.49
CA LYS A 135 5.12 -9.62 -3.21
C LYS A 135 5.38 -9.33 -1.73
N VAL A 136 4.41 -8.75 -1.04
CA VAL A 136 4.46 -8.59 0.42
C VAL A 136 4.43 -9.95 1.11
N GLU A 137 3.57 -10.87 0.66
CA GLU A 137 3.50 -12.26 1.15
C GLU A 137 4.84 -12.99 0.98
N GLU A 138 5.45 -12.90 -0.21
CA GLU A 138 6.76 -13.49 -0.52
C GLU A 138 7.86 -12.93 0.39
N GLU A 139 7.93 -11.61 0.56
CA GLU A 139 8.93 -10.97 1.44
C GLU A 139 8.72 -11.36 2.91
N LEU A 140 7.48 -11.38 3.38
CA LEU A 140 7.17 -11.86 4.73
C LEU A 140 7.56 -13.32 4.94
N ALA A 141 7.34 -14.19 3.96
CA ALA A 141 7.72 -15.60 4.04
C ALA A 141 9.24 -15.80 4.10
N LEU A 142 10.01 -14.95 3.42
CA LEU A 142 11.47 -14.97 3.50
C LEU A 142 11.99 -14.54 4.88
N ILE A 143 11.39 -13.49 5.46
CA ILE A 143 11.81 -12.93 6.75
C ILE A 143 11.31 -13.80 7.92
N PHE A 144 10.07 -14.26 7.86
CA PHE A 144 9.37 -14.96 8.95
C PHE A 144 9.01 -16.39 8.55
N LYS A 145 10.01 -17.27 8.40
CA LYS A 145 9.85 -18.66 7.91
C LYS A 145 8.82 -19.49 8.65
N ASN A 146 8.59 -19.20 9.93
CA ASN A 146 7.66 -19.95 10.80
C ASN A 146 6.31 -19.24 10.99
N ALA A 147 6.07 -18.12 10.32
CA ALA A 147 4.80 -17.40 10.41
C ALA A 147 3.75 -18.02 9.49
N ARG A 148 2.52 -18.14 9.98
CA ARG A 148 1.37 -18.44 9.13
C ARG A 148 0.90 -17.16 8.47
N ILE A 149 1.13 -17.04 7.16
CA ILE A 149 0.75 -15.87 6.39
C ILE A 149 -0.53 -16.18 5.61
N LEU A 150 -1.50 -15.28 5.69
CA LEU A 150 -2.77 -15.42 5.01
C LEU A 150 -3.03 -14.17 4.17
N ARG A 151 -2.96 -14.33 2.84
CA ARG A 151 -3.24 -13.27 1.89
C ARG A 151 -4.74 -13.15 1.59
N MET A 152 -5.25 -11.92 1.61
CA MET A 152 -6.64 -11.60 1.30
C MET A 152 -6.69 -10.44 0.31
N ASP A 153 -7.04 -10.74 -0.92
CA ASP A 153 -7.20 -9.77 -2.02
C ASP A 153 -8.30 -10.24 -2.99
N ALA A 154 -8.60 -9.44 -4.01
CA ALA A 154 -9.62 -9.77 -5.00
C ALA A 154 -9.38 -11.13 -5.65
N ASP A 155 -8.12 -11.44 -6.03
CA ASP A 155 -7.78 -12.68 -6.74
C ASP A 155 -7.96 -13.92 -5.85
N THR A 156 -7.66 -13.78 -4.57
CA THR A 156 -7.76 -14.89 -3.58
C THR A 156 -9.14 -15.04 -2.95
N THR A 157 -10.07 -14.12 -3.26
CA THR A 157 -11.41 -14.09 -2.65
C THR A 157 -12.56 -14.13 -3.68
N MET A 158 -12.29 -14.55 -4.92
CA MET A 158 -13.29 -14.61 -6.00
C MET A 158 -14.36 -15.70 -5.79
N THR A 159 -14.07 -16.76 -5.04
CA THR A 159 -15.01 -17.85 -4.82
C THR A 159 -15.96 -17.58 -3.65
N ARG A 160 -17.21 -18.05 -3.78
CA ARG A 160 -18.22 -17.95 -2.72
C ARG A 160 -17.69 -18.48 -1.37
N PHE A 161 -17.95 -17.76 -0.29
CA PHE A 161 -17.47 -18.06 1.07
C PHE A 161 -15.94 -18.06 1.29
N SER A 162 -15.15 -17.59 0.31
CA SER A 162 -13.69 -17.49 0.48
C SER A 162 -13.28 -16.50 1.57
N HIS A 163 -14.01 -15.40 1.72
CA HIS A 163 -13.80 -14.43 2.81
C HIS A 163 -14.01 -15.07 4.18
N GLU A 164 -15.14 -15.73 4.35
CA GLU A 164 -15.48 -16.39 5.63
C GLU A 164 -14.47 -17.47 6.01
N ARG A 165 -14.10 -18.33 5.06
CA ARG A 165 -13.05 -19.35 5.30
C ARG A 165 -11.72 -18.74 5.73
N LYS A 166 -11.30 -17.63 5.10
CA LYS A 166 -10.06 -16.95 5.46
C LYS A 166 -10.14 -16.27 6.83
N LEU A 167 -11.26 -15.65 7.15
CA LEU A 167 -11.48 -15.04 8.47
C LEU A 167 -11.48 -16.11 9.56
N ASN A 168 -12.13 -17.25 9.35
CA ASN A 168 -12.12 -18.37 10.29
C ASN A 168 -10.73 -19.01 10.45
N ALA A 169 -9.92 -19.04 9.38
CA ALA A 169 -8.54 -19.51 9.44
C ALA A 169 -7.60 -18.52 10.16
N PHE A 170 -7.97 -17.24 10.22
CA PHE A 170 -7.22 -16.20 10.93
C PHE A 170 -7.59 -16.13 12.42
N ALA A 171 -8.84 -16.42 12.79
CA ALA A 171 -9.30 -16.42 14.18
C ALA A 171 -8.69 -17.56 14.99
#